data_673003d60523e0122979ec3ad3f618fc
#
_entry.id   673003d60523e0122979ec3ad3f618fc
#
_cell.length_a   1.000
_cell.length_b   1.000
_cell.length_c   1.000
_cell.angle_alpha   90.00
_cell.angle_beta   90.00
_cell.angle_gamma   90.00
#
_symmetry.space_group_name_H-M   'P 1'
#
loop_
_entity.id
_entity.type
_entity.pdbx_description
1 polymer ?
#
loop_
_entity_poly.entity_id
_entity_poly.type
_entity_poly.pdbx_seq_one_letter_code
_entity_poly.pdbx_strand_id
1 'polypeptide(L)'
;MPMLAQVLEDLWAISPDPRRDKLAAAFVTHTVALATGVSPADIASAKRTSKAAARARQIAIYLAHVNFNWPLIRVAFAFNRDRTTCGHACHRIEDMRGNAAFDARMAVLEACVKQAPETIPELTQLVGER
;
A
#
# COMPACT_ATOMS: atom_id res chain seq x y z
N MET A 1 14.44 0.08 25.67
CA MET A 1 13.17 0.14 24.93
C MET A 1 12.91 1.56 24.47
N PRO A 2 12.58 1.76 23.21
CA PRO A 2 12.20 3.10 22.78
C PRO A 2 10.88 3.49 23.45
N MET A 3 10.80 4.71 23.91
CA MET A 3 9.57 5.28 24.44
C MET A 3 8.58 5.52 23.31
N LEU A 4 7.31 5.56 23.61
CA LEU A 4 6.26 5.82 22.62
C LEU A 4 6.55 7.10 21.82
N ALA A 5 7.03 8.16 22.49
CA ALA A 5 7.39 9.40 21.81
C ALA A 5 8.47 9.18 20.73
N GLN A 6 9.46 8.33 21.00
CA GLN A 6 10.51 8.02 20.03
C GLN A 6 9.94 7.26 18.84
N VAL A 7 9.04 6.31 19.05
CA VAL A 7 8.36 5.57 18.00
C VAL A 7 7.56 6.52 17.09
N LEU A 8 6.85 7.49 17.68
CA LEU A 8 6.08 8.48 16.93
C LEU A 8 6.99 9.40 16.11
N GLU A 9 8.12 9.84 16.69
CA GLU A 9 9.12 10.63 15.96
C GLU A 9 9.69 9.85 14.78
N ASP A 10 9.99 8.57 14.97
CA ASP A 10 10.51 7.71 13.92
C ASP A 10 9.51 7.56 12.77
N LEU A 11 8.21 7.43 13.07
CA LEU A 11 7.16 7.38 12.05
C LEU A 11 7.12 8.65 11.21
N TRP A 12 7.19 9.82 11.85
CA TRP A 12 7.18 11.11 11.13
C TRP A 12 8.48 11.37 10.37
N ALA A 13 9.57 10.75 10.77
CA ALA A 13 10.82 10.79 10.00
C ALA A 13 10.74 9.95 8.72
N ILE A 14 9.91 8.88 8.73
CA ILE A 14 9.72 7.98 7.59
C ILE A 14 8.71 8.57 6.59
N SER A 15 7.66 9.21 7.09
CA SER A 15 6.59 9.75 6.26
C SER A 15 6.22 11.16 6.69
N PRO A 16 5.95 12.07 5.74
CA PRO A 16 5.41 13.39 6.05
C PRO A 16 4.05 13.34 6.75
N ASP A 17 3.25 12.32 6.47
CA ASP A 17 1.93 12.12 7.08
C ASP A 17 1.59 10.63 7.15
N PRO A 18 1.94 9.95 8.25
CA PRO A 18 1.67 8.52 8.38
C PRO A 18 0.19 8.13 8.30
N ARG A 19 -0.71 9.01 8.73
CA ARG A 19 -2.15 8.74 8.66
C ARG A 19 -2.63 8.74 7.22
N ARG A 20 -2.15 9.69 6.43
CA ARG A 20 -2.47 9.74 5.01
C ARG A 20 -1.88 8.55 4.28
N ASP A 21 -0.70 8.10 4.65
CA ASP A 21 -0.08 6.90 4.06
C ASP A 21 -0.97 5.66 4.26
N LYS A 22 -1.59 5.53 5.44
CA LYS A 22 -2.51 4.42 5.71
C LYS A 22 -3.76 4.51 4.85
N LEU A 23 -4.28 5.70 4.60
CA LEU A 23 -5.41 5.89 3.68
C LEU A 23 -5.02 5.54 2.25
N ALA A 24 -3.84 5.97 1.82
CA ALA A 24 -3.34 5.64 0.48
C ALA A 24 -3.12 4.12 0.33
N ALA A 25 -2.57 3.46 1.34
CA ALA A 25 -2.43 2.00 1.36
C ALA A 25 -3.79 1.30 1.30
N ALA A 26 -4.78 1.81 2.01
CA ALA A 26 -6.15 1.29 1.95
C ALA A 26 -6.76 1.46 0.56
N PHE A 27 -6.53 2.59 -0.08
CA PHE A 27 -6.98 2.82 -1.46
C PHE A 27 -6.39 1.78 -2.41
N VAL A 28 -5.09 1.53 -2.33
CA VAL A 28 -4.42 0.51 -3.15
C VAL A 28 -4.98 -0.87 -2.86
N THR A 29 -5.15 -1.21 -1.58
CA THR A 29 -5.73 -2.49 -1.16
C THR A 29 -7.13 -2.69 -1.74
N HIS A 30 -7.98 -1.68 -1.70
CA HIS A 30 -9.34 -1.76 -2.25
C HIS A 30 -9.32 -1.87 -3.78
N THR A 31 -8.40 -1.17 -4.44
CA THR A 31 -8.22 -1.29 -5.89
C THR A 31 -7.85 -2.72 -6.28
N VAL A 32 -6.91 -3.33 -5.57
CA VAL A 32 -6.51 -4.72 -5.81
C VAL A 32 -7.66 -5.68 -5.47
N ALA A 33 -8.40 -5.41 -4.41
CA ALA A 33 -9.56 -6.23 -4.03
C ALA A 33 -10.61 -6.26 -5.14
N LEU A 34 -10.91 -5.12 -5.74
CA LEU A 34 -11.84 -5.04 -6.87
C LEU A 34 -11.33 -5.85 -8.08
N ALA A 35 -10.03 -5.76 -8.35
CA ALA A 35 -9.43 -6.41 -9.51
C ALA A 35 -9.29 -7.94 -9.35
N THR A 36 -9.12 -8.41 -8.10
CA THR A 36 -8.83 -9.82 -7.83
C THR A 36 -10.00 -10.59 -7.24
N GLY A 37 -11.01 -9.90 -6.73
CA GLY A 37 -12.11 -10.52 -6.00
C GLY A 37 -11.74 -10.97 -4.59
N VAL A 38 -10.53 -10.69 -4.12
CA VAL A 38 -10.10 -11.00 -2.76
C VAL A 38 -10.58 -9.88 -1.83
N SER A 39 -11.13 -10.23 -0.67
CA SER A 39 -11.65 -9.21 0.25
C SER A 39 -10.52 -8.33 0.79
N PRO A 40 -10.78 -7.03 1.02
CA PRO A 40 -9.79 -6.14 1.62
C PRO A 40 -9.33 -6.62 3.00
N ALA A 41 -10.22 -7.22 3.77
CA ALA A 41 -9.88 -7.77 5.09
C ALA A 41 -8.85 -8.90 4.99
N ASP A 42 -9.00 -9.79 4.01
CA ASP A 42 -8.04 -10.88 3.79
C ASP A 42 -6.70 -10.36 3.30
N ILE A 43 -6.70 -9.37 2.42
CA ILE A 43 -5.46 -8.73 1.95
C ILE A 43 -4.70 -8.10 3.12
N ALA A 44 -5.41 -7.41 4.00
CA ALA A 44 -4.83 -6.71 5.15
C ALA A 44 -4.51 -7.62 6.34
N SER A 45 -5.03 -8.86 6.36
CA SER A 45 -4.93 -9.76 7.50
C SER A 45 -3.47 -10.07 7.85
N ALA A 46 -3.14 -10.00 9.14
CA ALA A 46 -1.87 -10.45 9.68
C ALA A 46 -1.79 -11.98 9.76
N LYS A 47 -2.94 -12.65 9.74
CA LYS A 47 -3.02 -14.11 9.79
C LYS A 47 -2.77 -14.70 8.41
N ARG A 48 -2.26 -15.94 8.41
CA ARG A 48 -2.12 -16.67 7.17
C ARG A 48 -3.51 -16.97 6.60
N THR A 49 -3.73 -16.49 5.38
CA THR A 49 -4.97 -16.69 4.65
C THR A 49 -4.72 -17.57 3.41
N SER A 50 -5.44 -17.36 2.33
CA SER A 50 -5.26 -18.10 1.10
C SER A 50 -4.01 -17.63 0.33
N LYS A 51 -3.58 -18.45 -0.64
CA LYS A 51 -2.55 -18.06 -1.60
C LYS A 51 -3.00 -16.83 -2.42
N ALA A 52 -4.29 -16.78 -2.76
CA ALA A 52 -4.86 -15.64 -3.49
C ALA A 52 -4.73 -14.35 -2.68
N ALA A 53 -5.03 -14.38 -1.38
CA ALA A 53 -4.88 -13.22 -0.50
C ALA A 53 -3.42 -12.79 -0.36
N ALA A 54 -2.51 -13.75 -0.22
CA ALA A 54 -1.09 -13.46 -0.16
C ALA A 54 -0.58 -12.80 -1.44
N ARG A 55 -1.03 -13.30 -2.59
CA ARG A 55 -0.67 -12.72 -3.89
C ARG A 55 -1.25 -11.32 -4.06
N ALA A 56 -2.50 -11.13 -3.70
CA ALA A 56 -3.15 -9.82 -3.77
C ALA A 56 -2.42 -8.80 -2.88
N ARG A 57 -1.98 -9.21 -1.68
CA ARG A 57 -1.19 -8.37 -0.78
C ARG A 57 0.15 -7.97 -1.41
N GLN A 58 0.84 -8.92 -2.04
CA GLN A 58 2.10 -8.65 -2.74
C GLN A 58 1.90 -7.60 -3.85
N ILE A 59 0.82 -7.72 -4.59
CA ILE A 59 0.47 -6.75 -5.65
C ILE A 59 0.24 -5.37 -5.04
N ALA A 60 -0.53 -5.28 -3.95
CA ALA A 60 -0.82 -4.00 -3.29
C ALA A 60 0.47 -3.33 -2.78
N ILE A 61 1.33 -4.07 -2.13
CA ILE A 61 2.63 -3.59 -1.64
C ILE A 61 3.49 -3.08 -2.80
N TYR A 62 3.59 -3.85 -3.87
CA TYR A 62 4.34 -3.48 -5.06
C TYR A 62 3.83 -2.18 -5.68
N LEU A 63 2.51 -2.07 -5.85
CA LEU A 63 1.89 -0.88 -6.42
C LEU A 63 2.18 0.38 -5.61
N ALA A 64 2.09 0.30 -4.29
CA ALA A 64 2.41 1.44 -3.43
C ALA A 64 3.88 1.82 -3.56
N HIS A 65 4.78 0.85 -3.54
CA HIS A 65 6.21 1.11 -3.66
C HIS A 65 6.57 1.82 -4.97
N VAL A 66 6.04 1.31 -6.08
CA VAL A 66 6.39 1.80 -7.41
C VAL A 66 5.64 3.10 -7.75
N ASN A 67 4.33 3.14 -7.51
CA ASN A 67 3.52 4.28 -7.97
C ASN A 67 3.58 5.49 -7.05
N PHE A 68 3.75 5.28 -5.74
CA PHE A 68 3.93 6.39 -4.80
C PHE A 68 5.40 6.74 -4.60
N ASN A 69 6.30 5.93 -5.18
CA ASN A 69 7.74 6.11 -5.03
C ASN A 69 8.17 6.14 -3.55
N TRP A 70 7.53 5.31 -2.73
CA TRP A 70 7.86 5.22 -1.31
C TRP A 70 9.01 4.24 -1.09
N PRO A 71 9.98 4.57 -0.23
CA PRO A 71 10.97 3.59 0.21
C PRO A 71 10.28 2.41 0.90
N LEU A 72 10.92 1.25 0.90
CA LEU A 72 10.33 0.03 1.48
C LEU A 72 9.93 0.20 2.94
N ILE A 73 10.69 0.97 3.73
CA ILE A 73 10.37 1.20 5.13
C ILE A 73 9.04 1.95 5.29
N ARG A 74 8.76 2.92 4.41
CA ARG A 74 7.49 3.65 4.41
C ARG A 74 6.33 2.74 4.02
N VAL A 75 6.52 1.89 3.01
CA VAL A 75 5.54 0.87 2.61
C VAL A 75 5.25 -0.08 3.77
N ALA A 76 6.30 -0.55 4.44
CA ALA A 76 6.19 -1.46 5.57
C ALA A 76 5.30 -0.89 6.69
N PHE A 77 5.49 0.38 7.04
CA PHE A 77 4.66 1.04 8.04
C PHE A 77 3.22 1.21 7.57
N ALA A 78 3.02 1.63 6.32
CA ALA A 78 1.68 1.86 5.79
C ALA A 78 0.84 0.57 5.73
N PHE A 79 1.47 -0.56 5.39
CA PHE A 79 0.82 -1.86 5.29
C PHE A 79 0.94 -2.71 6.54
N ASN A 80 1.62 -2.23 7.57
CA ASN A 80 1.86 -2.97 8.81
C ASN A 80 2.53 -4.33 8.55
N ARG A 81 3.60 -4.32 7.77
CA ARG A 81 4.39 -5.50 7.41
C ARG A 81 5.87 -5.22 7.62
N ASP A 82 6.68 -6.27 7.72
CA ASP A 82 8.12 -6.14 7.79
C ASP A 82 8.68 -5.58 6.48
N ARG A 83 9.72 -4.76 6.59
CA ARG A 83 10.43 -4.24 5.43
C ARG A 83 10.94 -5.36 4.51
N THR A 84 11.49 -6.42 5.11
CA THR A 84 11.99 -7.58 4.36
C THR A 84 10.86 -8.27 3.60
N THR A 85 9.70 -8.44 4.23
CA THR A 85 8.51 -9.01 3.58
C THR A 85 8.07 -8.15 2.40
N CYS A 86 8.09 -6.82 2.55
CA CYS A 86 7.76 -5.91 1.47
C CYS A 86 8.76 -6.01 0.31
N GLY A 87 10.05 -6.13 0.60
CA GLY A 87 11.08 -6.33 -0.41
C GLY A 87 10.87 -7.62 -1.20
N HIS A 88 10.59 -8.72 -0.52
CA HIS A 88 10.29 -9.99 -1.18
C HIS A 88 9.03 -9.90 -2.04
N ALA A 89 7.99 -9.23 -1.58
CA ALA A 89 6.77 -9.01 -2.35
C ALA A 89 7.07 -8.26 -3.65
N CYS A 90 7.83 -7.20 -3.59
CA CYS A 90 8.20 -6.40 -4.75
C CYS A 90 9.02 -7.21 -5.76
N HIS A 91 10.00 -7.97 -5.30
CA HIS A 91 10.78 -8.85 -6.16
C HIS A 91 9.91 -9.90 -6.84
N ARG A 92 8.99 -10.51 -6.10
CA ARG A 92 8.10 -11.53 -6.64
C ARG A 92 7.23 -10.98 -7.75
N ILE A 93 6.63 -9.82 -7.55
CA ILE A 93 5.77 -9.21 -8.57
C ILE A 93 6.60 -8.76 -9.76
N GLU A 94 7.78 -8.18 -9.54
CA GLU A 94 8.69 -7.81 -10.63
C GLU A 94 9.02 -9.01 -11.52
N ASP A 95 9.37 -10.16 -10.92
CA ASP A 95 9.64 -11.38 -11.67
C ASP A 95 8.42 -11.85 -12.47
N MET A 96 7.22 -11.75 -11.89
CA MET A 96 5.99 -12.15 -12.57
C MET A 96 5.67 -11.25 -13.78
N ARG A 97 6.15 -10.02 -13.80
CA ARG A 97 5.95 -9.09 -14.92
C ARG A 97 6.71 -9.51 -16.18
N GLY A 98 7.59 -10.50 -16.07
CA GLY A 98 8.14 -11.15 -17.26
C GLY A 98 7.11 -11.84 -18.14
N ASN A 99 5.94 -12.18 -17.58
CA ASN A 99 4.79 -12.67 -18.34
C ASN A 99 4.01 -11.48 -18.91
N ALA A 100 3.86 -11.42 -20.23
CA ALA A 100 3.25 -10.29 -20.92
C ALA A 100 1.79 -10.03 -20.49
N ALA A 101 1.01 -11.10 -20.28
CA ALA A 101 -0.39 -10.96 -19.86
C ALA A 101 -0.49 -10.38 -18.45
N PHE A 102 0.35 -10.85 -17.52
CA PHE A 102 0.39 -10.31 -16.17
C PHE A 102 0.86 -8.85 -16.17
N ASP A 103 1.90 -8.56 -16.94
CA ASP A 103 2.43 -7.20 -17.08
C ASP A 103 1.36 -6.22 -17.57
N ALA A 104 0.57 -6.61 -18.55
CA ALA A 104 -0.52 -5.78 -19.06
C ALA A 104 -1.58 -5.50 -17.98
N ARG A 105 -1.91 -6.49 -17.16
CA ARG A 105 -2.85 -6.32 -16.05
C ARG A 105 -2.29 -5.42 -14.97
N MET A 106 -1.01 -5.53 -14.68
CA MET A 106 -0.33 -4.64 -13.73
C MET A 106 -0.35 -3.19 -14.23
N ALA A 107 -0.17 -2.97 -15.52
CA ALA A 107 -0.24 -1.63 -16.11
C ALA A 107 -1.63 -1.00 -15.92
N VAL A 108 -2.71 -1.79 -16.02
CA VAL A 108 -4.07 -1.31 -15.73
C VAL A 108 -4.20 -0.88 -14.26
N LEU A 109 -3.71 -1.69 -13.34
CA LEU A 109 -3.76 -1.37 -11.90
C LEU A 109 -2.93 -0.13 -11.59
N GLU A 110 -1.75 0.00 -12.20
CA GLU A 110 -0.91 1.19 -12.02
C GLU A 110 -1.65 2.45 -12.47
N ALA A 111 -2.35 2.40 -13.59
CA ALA A 111 -3.14 3.54 -14.07
C ALA A 111 -4.23 3.92 -13.06
N CYS A 112 -4.91 2.93 -12.46
CA CYS A 112 -5.93 3.17 -11.43
C CYS A 112 -5.33 3.83 -10.17
N VAL A 113 -4.18 3.33 -9.72
CA VAL A 113 -3.52 3.83 -8.51
C VAL A 113 -2.98 5.25 -8.70
N LYS A 114 -2.51 5.58 -9.88
CA LYS A 114 -2.04 6.94 -10.22
C LYS A 114 -3.13 8.00 -10.13
N GLN A 115 -4.39 7.60 -10.16
CA GLN A 115 -5.54 8.49 -10.03
C GLN A 115 -5.98 8.68 -8.58
N ALA A 116 -5.21 8.20 -7.61
CA ALA A 116 -5.51 8.41 -6.19
C ALA A 116 -5.65 9.91 -5.89
N PRO A 117 -6.73 10.32 -5.22
CA PRO A 117 -6.95 11.73 -4.99
C PRO A 117 -5.94 12.30 -3.99
N GLU A 118 -5.51 13.53 -4.24
CA GLU A 118 -4.77 14.30 -3.27
C GLU A 118 -5.74 15.00 -2.33
N THR A 119 -5.20 15.54 -1.24
CA THR A 119 -5.99 16.37 -0.33
C THR A 119 -6.50 17.60 -1.07
N ILE A 120 -7.79 17.84 -0.97
CA ILE A 120 -8.44 19.01 -1.56
C ILE A 120 -8.67 20.03 -0.44
N PRO A 121 -7.98 21.20 -0.45
CA PRO A 121 -8.07 22.16 0.66
C PRO A 121 -9.49 22.61 0.99
N GLU A 122 -10.32 22.81 0.00
CA GLU A 122 -11.72 23.24 0.18
C GLU A 122 -12.54 22.20 0.94
N LEU A 123 -12.29 20.90 0.64
CA LEU A 123 -12.98 19.82 1.35
C LEU A 123 -12.41 19.62 2.75
N THR A 124 -11.11 19.77 2.90
CA THR A 124 -10.46 19.67 4.21
C THR A 124 -11.01 20.74 5.16
N GLN A 125 -11.15 21.96 4.67
CA GLN A 125 -11.70 23.07 5.44
C GLN A 125 -13.15 22.79 5.82
N LEU A 126 -13.95 22.32 4.85
CA LEU A 126 -15.37 22.03 5.05
C LEU A 126 -15.59 21.01 6.17
N VAL A 127 -14.86 19.89 6.15
CA VAL A 127 -15.04 18.81 7.13
C VAL A 127 -14.34 19.09 8.47
N GLY A 128 -13.40 20.02 8.49
CA GLY A 128 -12.74 20.47 9.70
C GLY A 128 -13.54 21.48 10.49
N GLU A 129 -14.51 22.13 9.89
CA GLU A 129 -15.41 23.06 10.59
C GLU A 129 -16.41 22.31 11.46
N ARG A 130 -16.55 22.76 12.69
CA ARG A 130 -17.50 22.19 13.66
C ARG A 130 -18.42 23.26 14.20
#